data_578f4ef24b822e0628ce7a0f4bac7700
#
_entry.id   578f4ef24b822e0628ce7a0f4bac7700
#
_cell.length_a   1.000
_cell.length_b   1.000
_cell.length_c   1.000
_cell.angle_alpha   90.00
_cell.angle_beta   90.00
_cell.angle_gamma   90.00
#
_symmetry.space_group_name_H-M   'P 1'
#
loop_
_entity.id
_entity.type
_entity.pdbx_description
1 polymer ?
#
loop_
_entity_poly.entity_id
_entity_poly.type
_entity_poly.pdbx_seq_one_letter_code
_entity_poly.pdbx_strand_id
1 'polypeptide(L)'
;NNQTYQIRRYRPRIEGLFARIERWTNTADSSDVFWRSISKDNISSWYGRTAESRIADPSHSGRIFSWLICQSHDDKGNVIVYGYKLEDSARILEGSNGNPVSKTHERNRTDETRKAQRYLKSIRYGNRVPYFPDLKADAAWPEPPAARPTDDGSNTWMFQVIFDYGEHDANAPTPNDTGIWHPRKDPF
;
A
#
# COMPACT_ATOMS: atom_id res chain seq x y z
N ASN A 1 -9.63 5.15 -19.78
CA ASN A 1 -8.36 5.87 -19.84
C ASN A 1 -7.33 4.98 -20.53
N ASN A 2 -7.01 5.29 -21.80
CA ASN A 2 -5.91 4.62 -22.52
C ASN A 2 -4.58 5.15 -21.95
N GLN A 3 -4.09 4.54 -20.89
CA GLN A 3 -2.74 4.82 -20.39
C GLN A 3 -1.75 3.88 -21.07
N THR A 4 -0.69 4.45 -21.64
CA THR A 4 0.39 3.71 -22.29
C THR A 4 1.60 3.68 -21.37
N TYR A 5 2.23 2.52 -21.24
CA TYR A 5 3.38 2.34 -20.38
C TYR A 5 4.60 1.87 -21.15
N GLN A 6 5.76 2.43 -20.84
CA GLN A 6 7.05 1.89 -21.22
C GLN A 6 7.47 0.83 -20.20
N ILE A 7 7.77 -0.39 -20.66
CA ILE A 7 8.17 -1.50 -19.81
C ILE A 7 9.66 -1.76 -19.99
N ARG A 8 10.42 -1.70 -18.90
CA ARG A 8 11.84 -2.10 -18.87
C ARG A 8 11.99 -3.33 -18.00
N ARG A 9 12.71 -4.34 -18.52
CA ARG A 9 12.99 -5.59 -17.82
C ARG A 9 14.32 -5.51 -17.11
N TYR A 10 14.36 -6.07 -15.89
CA TYR A 10 15.54 -6.14 -15.04
C TYR A 10 15.79 -7.58 -14.62
N ARG A 11 17.04 -7.89 -14.33
CA ARG A 11 17.46 -9.15 -13.72
C ARG A 11 18.38 -8.85 -12.57
N PRO A 12 18.33 -9.61 -11.46
CA PRO A 12 19.33 -9.53 -10.42
C PRO A 12 20.72 -9.85 -11.00
N ARG A 13 21.76 -9.22 -10.46
CA ARG A 13 23.14 -9.52 -10.83
C ARG A 13 23.50 -10.97 -10.48
N ILE A 14 22.99 -11.44 -9.33
CA ILE A 14 23.11 -12.82 -8.88
C ILE A 14 21.69 -13.39 -8.94
N GLU A 15 21.48 -14.33 -9.84
CA GLU A 15 20.16 -14.94 -10.03
C GLU A 15 19.91 -15.97 -8.93
N GLY A 16 18.80 -15.84 -8.20
CA GLY A 16 18.41 -16.77 -7.13
C GLY A 16 16.93 -17.13 -7.19
N LEU A 17 16.10 -16.16 -7.56
CA LEU A 17 14.64 -16.33 -7.55
C LEU A 17 14.06 -16.64 -8.93
N PHE A 18 14.84 -16.50 -10.01
CA PHE A 18 14.41 -16.67 -11.41
C PHE A 18 13.12 -15.89 -11.73
N ALA A 19 12.99 -14.71 -11.11
CA ALA A 19 11.82 -13.86 -11.26
C ALA A 19 12.00 -12.90 -12.43
N ARG A 20 10.95 -12.70 -13.20
CA ARG A 20 10.86 -11.63 -14.18
C ARG A 20 10.52 -10.34 -13.46
N ILE A 21 11.40 -9.35 -13.51
CA ILE A 21 11.21 -8.05 -12.86
C ILE A 21 11.03 -6.99 -13.94
N GLU A 22 10.00 -6.16 -13.80
CA GLU A 22 9.65 -5.14 -14.77
C GLU A 22 9.38 -3.81 -14.06
N ARG A 23 9.96 -2.75 -14.61
CA ARG A 23 9.62 -1.36 -14.27
C ARG A 23 8.67 -0.82 -15.32
N TRP A 24 7.54 -0.33 -14.87
CA TRP A 24 6.50 0.28 -15.68
C TRP A 24 6.54 1.79 -15.48
N THR A 25 6.60 2.54 -16.56
CA THR A 25 6.61 4.01 -16.52
C THR A 25 5.51 4.50 -17.46
N ASN A 26 4.62 5.33 -16.94
CA ASN A 26 3.57 5.96 -17.72
C ASN A 26 4.21 6.91 -18.76
N THR A 27 3.83 6.78 -20.04
CA THR A 27 4.41 7.62 -21.10
C THR A 27 3.90 9.05 -21.06
N ALA A 28 2.72 9.29 -20.48
CA ALA A 28 2.15 10.62 -20.32
C ALA A 28 2.63 11.32 -19.04
N ASP A 29 3.05 10.55 -18.02
CA ASP A 29 3.56 11.06 -16.76
C ASP A 29 4.75 10.22 -16.29
N SER A 30 5.96 10.69 -16.51
CA SER A 30 7.19 9.98 -16.14
C SER A 30 7.39 9.82 -14.63
N SER A 31 6.61 10.51 -13.79
CA SER A 31 6.59 10.36 -12.34
C SER A 31 5.75 9.16 -11.89
N ASP A 32 4.82 8.71 -12.73
CA ASP A 32 4.02 7.52 -12.46
C ASP A 32 4.79 6.24 -12.83
N VAL A 33 5.50 5.73 -11.84
CA VAL A 33 6.37 4.55 -11.95
C VAL A 33 5.97 3.51 -10.92
N PHE A 34 5.85 2.26 -11.36
CA PHE A 34 5.61 1.11 -10.48
C PHE A 34 6.35 -0.13 -11.00
N TRP A 35 6.35 -1.19 -10.20
CA TRP A 35 7.06 -2.42 -10.52
C TRP A 35 6.14 -3.62 -10.54
N ARG A 36 6.50 -4.61 -11.36
CA ARG A 36 5.92 -5.94 -11.35
C ARG A 36 7.02 -6.99 -11.24
N SER A 37 6.79 -8.00 -10.41
CA SER A 37 7.58 -9.23 -10.45
C SER A 37 6.68 -10.40 -10.80
N ILE A 38 7.20 -11.36 -11.55
CA ILE A 38 6.53 -12.63 -11.86
C ILE A 38 7.47 -13.74 -11.43
N SER A 39 7.04 -14.57 -10.47
CA SER A 39 7.82 -15.72 -10.00
C SER A 39 7.78 -16.88 -10.99
N LYS A 40 8.64 -17.89 -10.78
CA LYS A 40 8.60 -19.14 -11.54
C LYS A 40 7.27 -19.90 -11.42
N ASP A 41 6.52 -19.67 -10.35
CA ASP A 41 5.22 -20.29 -10.08
C ASP A 41 4.05 -19.44 -10.63
N ASN A 42 4.32 -18.54 -11.57
CA ASN A 42 3.36 -17.61 -12.18
C ASN A 42 2.64 -16.69 -11.19
N ILE A 43 3.23 -16.42 -10.04
CA ILE A 43 2.69 -15.43 -9.11
C ILE A 43 3.18 -14.05 -9.55
N SER A 44 2.25 -13.18 -9.93
CA SER A 44 2.49 -11.79 -10.30
C SER A 44 2.27 -10.89 -9.10
N SER A 45 3.29 -10.12 -8.71
CA SER A 45 3.22 -9.14 -7.62
C SER A 45 3.48 -7.74 -8.15
N TRP A 46 2.68 -6.79 -7.70
CA TRP A 46 2.73 -5.38 -8.07
C TRP A 46 3.17 -4.54 -6.89
N TYR A 47 4.05 -3.58 -7.14
CA TYR A 47 4.63 -2.71 -6.13
C TYR A 47 4.46 -1.25 -6.55
N GLY A 48 3.90 -0.43 -5.67
CA GLY A 48 3.75 1.00 -5.90
C GLY A 48 2.79 1.38 -7.03
N ARG A 49 1.85 0.52 -7.39
CA ARG A 49 0.86 0.79 -8.43
C ARG A 49 -0.12 1.88 -8.01
N THR A 50 -0.39 2.01 -6.72
CA THR A 50 -1.24 3.06 -6.16
C THR A 50 -0.40 4.06 -5.37
N ALA A 51 -0.89 5.28 -5.20
CA ALA A 51 -0.20 6.32 -4.44
C ALA A 51 0.04 5.91 -2.97
N GLU A 52 -0.91 5.18 -2.37
CA GLU A 52 -0.82 4.69 -0.99
C GLU A 52 0.27 3.63 -0.82
N SER A 53 0.65 2.94 -1.89
CA SER A 53 1.71 1.93 -1.87
C SER A 53 3.09 2.49 -2.23
N ARG A 54 3.27 3.80 -2.19
CA ARG A 54 4.55 4.49 -2.45
C ARG A 54 4.98 5.28 -1.23
N ILE A 55 6.25 5.15 -0.84
CA ILE A 55 6.90 6.11 0.05
C ILE A 55 7.63 7.11 -0.86
N ALA A 56 7.13 8.32 -0.91
CA ALA A 56 7.63 9.35 -1.81
C ALA A 56 7.78 10.68 -1.07
N ASP A 57 8.56 11.58 -1.64
CA ASP A 57 8.66 12.97 -1.17
C ASP A 57 7.28 13.65 -1.30
N PRO A 58 6.68 14.11 -0.20
CA PRO A 58 5.36 14.75 -0.23
C PRO A 58 5.29 15.98 -1.13
N SER A 59 6.42 16.69 -1.27
CA SER A 59 6.52 17.89 -2.12
C SER A 59 6.78 17.55 -3.59
N HIS A 60 7.22 16.32 -3.88
CA HIS A 60 7.59 15.88 -5.23
C HIS A 60 7.27 14.40 -5.41
N SER A 61 6.03 14.08 -5.72
CA SER A 61 5.52 12.70 -5.83
C SER A 61 6.31 11.78 -6.77
N GLY A 62 7.04 12.34 -7.72
CA GLY A 62 7.94 11.59 -8.60
C GLY A 62 9.25 11.13 -7.95
N ARG A 63 9.60 11.64 -6.77
CA ARG A 63 10.75 11.19 -5.99
C ARG A 63 10.33 10.07 -5.05
N ILE A 64 10.29 8.86 -5.59
CA ILE A 64 9.84 7.67 -4.85
C ILE A 64 11.04 6.98 -4.23
N PHE A 65 11.01 6.83 -2.91
CA PHE A 65 12.01 6.10 -2.14
C PHE A 65 11.74 4.60 -2.12
N SER A 66 10.45 4.20 -1.99
CA SER A 66 10.08 2.79 -1.90
C SER A 66 8.74 2.52 -2.56
N TRP A 67 8.67 1.40 -3.28
CA TRP A 67 7.46 0.83 -3.84
C TRP A 67 7.04 -0.37 -3.00
N LEU A 68 5.94 -0.25 -2.30
CA LEU A 68 5.40 -1.28 -1.43
C LEU A 68 4.51 -2.22 -2.23
N ILE A 69 4.43 -3.49 -1.83
CA ILE A 69 3.56 -4.46 -2.48
C ILE A 69 2.10 -4.02 -2.30
N CYS A 70 1.34 -3.92 -3.38
CA CYS A 70 -0.07 -3.52 -3.31
C CYS A 70 -1.03 -4.64 -3.75
N GLN A 71 -0.54 -5.57 -4.55
CA GLN A 71 -1.32 -6.68 -5.05
C GLN A 71 -0.42 -7.86 -5.39
N SER A 72 -0.92 -9.07 -5.18
CA SER A 72 -0.33 -10.31 -5.70
C SER A 72 -1.44 -11.20 -6.21
N HIS A 73 -1.24 -11.88 -7.35
CA HIS A 73 -2.20 -12.83 -7.90
C HIS A 73 -1.50 -13.98 -8.61
N ASP A 74 -2.17 -15.12 -8.66
CA ASP A 74 -1.72 -16.31 -9.37
C ASP A 74 -2.49 -16.54 -10.69
N ASP A 75 -2.14 -17.61 -11.40
CA ASP A 75 -2.79 -18.03 -12.64
C ASP A 75 -4.09 -18.83 -12.40
N LYS A 76 -4.47 -19.06 -11.14
CA LYS A 76 -5.69 -19.76 -10.75
C LYS A 76 -6.84 -18.84 -10.39
N GLY A 77 -6.59 -17.53 -10.46
CA GLY A 77 -7.59 -16.51 -10.15
C GLY A 77 -7.59 -16.07 -8.68
N ASN A 78 -6.63 -16.51 -7.87
CA ASN A 78 -6.50 -15.99 -6.51
C ASN A 78 -5.80 -14.64 -6.52
N VAL A 79 -6.28 -13.71 -5.70
CA VAL A 79 -5.66 -12.39 -5.54
C VAL A 79 -5.55 -12.01 -4.06
N ILE A 80 -4.46 -11.34 -3.73
CA ILE A 80 -4.21 -10.73 -2.42
C ILE A 80 -4.02 -9.23 -2.65
N VAL A 81 -4.68 -8.40 -1.84
CA VAL A 81 -4.56 -6.94 -1.90
C VAL A 81 -4.06 -6.41 -0.56
N TYR A 82 -3.10 -5.50 -0.63
CA TYR A 82 -2.46 -4.87 0.51
C TYR A 82 -2.88 -3.41 0.61
N GLY A 83 -3.43 -3.01 1.74
CA GLY A 83 -3.81 -1.64 2.03
C GLY A 83 -2.85 -1.00 3.02
N TYR A 84 -2.53 0.27 2.81
CA TYR A 84 -1.62 1.03 3.65
C TYR A 84 -2.32 2.23 4.28
N LYS A 85 -1.85 2.60 5.46
CA LYS A 85 -2.23 3.86 6.10
C LYS A 85 -1.04 4.83 6.04
N LEU A 86 -1.34 6.09 5.94
CA LEU A 86 -0.39 7.19 6.10
C LEU A 86 -0.02 7.34 7.58
N GLU A 87 1.21 7.74 7.85
CA GLU A 87 1.50 8.32 9.14
C GLU A 87 0.82 9.69 9.23
N ASP A 88 0.18 9.92 10.35
CA ASP A 88 -0.42 11.22 10.69
C ASP A 88 -0.10 11.57 12.14
N SER A 89 -0.36 12.81 12.53
CA SER A 89 -0.24 13.27 13.91
C SER A 89 -1.58 13.25 14.65
N ALA A 90 -2.62 12.70 14.04
CA ALA A 90 -3.94 12.63 14.67
C ALA A 90 -3.84 11.84 15.98
N ARG A 91 -4.33 12.43 17.05
CA ARG A 91 -4.42 11.80 18.38
C ARG A 91 -3.09 11.50 19.07
N ILE A 92 -1.97 11.99 18.57
CA ILE A 92 -0.73 11.98 19.34
C ILE A 92 -0.81 13.14 20.31
N LEU A 93 -1.10 12.83 21.58
CA LEU A 93 -1.21 13.84 22.63
C LEU A 93 -0.05 13.73 23.59
N GLU A 94 0.56 14.85 23.93
CA GLU A 94 1.52 14.97 25.03
C GLU A 94 0.78 15.36 26.31
N GLY A 95 0.77 14.44 27.29
CA GLY A 95 0.21 14.71 28.61
C GLY A 95 -1.31 14.92 28.62
N SER A 96 -1.82 15.33 29.77
CA SER A 96 -3.25 15.55 30.03
C SER A 96 -3.83 16.81 29.37
N ASN A 97 -3.01 17.60 28.67
CA ASN A 97 -3.41 18.90 28.13
C ASN A 97 -3.71 18.90 26.62
N GLY A 98 -3.62 17.77 25.96
CA GLY A 98 -4.02 17.64 24.56
C GLY A 98 -3.16 18.37 23.52
N ASN A 99 -1.97 18.82 23.89
CA ASN A 99 -1.05 19.48 22.95
C ASN A 99 -0.32 18.45 22.08
N PRO A 100 -0.05 18.79 20.78
CA PRO A 100 0.77 17.96 19.92
C PRO A 100 2.14 17.69 20.53
N VAL A 101 2.71 16.52 20.23
CA VAL A 101 4.04 16.13 20.71
C VAL A 101 5.09 17.11 20.26
N SER A 102 5.71 17.80 21.22
CA SER A 102 6.81 18.78 20.97
C SER A 102 8.19 18.21 21.31
N LYS A 103 8.40 16.90 21.16
CA LYS A 103 9.69 16.28 21.46
C LYS A 103 10.78 16.72 20.48
N THR A 104 12.01 16.81 20.97
CA THR A 104 13.16 17.34 20.21
C THR A 104 13.36 16.60 18.89
N HIS A 105 13.15 15.28 18.86
CA HIS A 105 13.28 14.48 17.64
C HIS A 105 12.10 14.66 16.67
N GLU A 106 10.95 15.19 17.11
CA GLU A 106 9.80 15.49 16.28
C GLU A 106 9.79 16.95 15.75
N ARG A 107 10.72 17.80 16.23
CA ARG A 107 10.73 19.25 15.94
C ARG A 107 10.72 19.57 14.45
N ASN A 108 11.38 18.77 13.64
CA ASN A 108 11.52 19.01 12.20
C ASN A 108 10.51 18.21 11.35
N ARG A 109 9.57 17.50 11.98
CA ARG A 109 8.55 16.72 11.29
C ARG A 109 7.26 17.53 11.23
N THR A 110 6.88 17.90 10.03
CA THR A 110 5.55 18.48 9.74
C THR A 110 4.55 17.39 9.41
N ASP A 111 3.26 17.70 9.41
CA ASP A 111 2.22 16.74 8.99
C ASP A 111 2.43 16.28 7.54
N GLU A 112 2.93 17.16 6.66
CA GLU A 112 3.26 16.78 5.29
C GLU A 112 4.41 15.77 5.25
N THR A 113 5.48 15.98 6.02
CA THR A 113 6.63 15.07 6.02
C THR A 113 6.30 13.72 6.65
N ARG A 114 5.40 13.67 7.66
CA ARG A 114 4.90 12.43 8.24
C ARG A 114 4.13 11.61 7.22
N LYS A 115 3.29 12.24 6.41
CA LYS A 115 2.49 11.57 5.36
C LYS A 115 3.33 10.85 4.29
N ALA A 116 4.66 11.03 4.27
CA ALA A 116 5.52 10.23 3.41
C ALA A 116 5.54 8.76 3.83
N GLN A 117 5.50 8.48 5.14
CA GLN A 117 5.53 7.11 5.65
C GLN A 117 4.24 6.34 5.42
N ARG A 118 4.40 5.02 5.26
CA ARG A 118 3.31 4.08 5.01
C ARG A 118 3.42 2.91 5.96
N TYR A 119 2.30 2.55 6.56
CA TYR A 119 2.18 1.38 7.42
C TYR A 119 1.18 0.39 6.82
N LEU A 120 1.52 -0.89 6.82
CA LEU A 120 0.62 -1.93 6.33
C LEU A 120 -0.63 -1.96 7.22
N LYS A 121 -1.78 -1.62 6.65
CA LYS A 121 -3.04 -1.52 7.40
C LYS A 121 -3.91 -2.75 7.24
N SER A 122 -3.97 -3.30 6.03
CA SER A 122 -4.81 -4.45 5.78
C SER A 122 -4.25 -5.37 4.71
N ILE A 123 -4.55 -6.66 4.85
CA ILE A 123 -4.34 -7.68 3.82
C ILE A 123 -5.68 -8.35 3.58
N ARG A 124 -6.13 -8.38 2.33
CA ARG A 124 -7.36 -9.06 1.92
C ARG A 124 -7.04 -10.19 0.99
N TYR A 125 -7.64 -11.36 1.23
CA TYR A 125 -7.41 -12.56 0.42
C TYR A 125 -8.63 -13.48 0.44
N GLY A 126 -8.58 -14.53 -0.40
CA GLY A 126 -9.72 -15.41 -0.59
C GLY A 126 -10.86 -14.69 -1.34
N ASN A 127 -10.55 -14.15 -2.50
CA ASN A 127 -11.55 -13.50 -3.35
C ASN A 127 -12.61 -14.51 -3.81
N ARG A 128 -13.89 -14.14 -3.69
CA ARG A 128 -15.04 -15.01 -4.07
C ARG A 128 -15.23 -15.10 -5.58
N VAL A 129 -14.82 -14.06 -6.29
CA VAL A 129 -14.85 -14.03 -7.76
C VAL A 129 -13.42 -14.19 -8.25
N PRO A 130 -13.11 -15.17 -9.11
CA PRO A 130 -11.79 -15.34 -9.66
C PRO A 130 -11.29 -14.08 -10.38
N TYR A 131 -10.03 -13.71 -10.13
CA TYR A 131 -9.39 -12.55 -10.71
C TYR A 131 -8.44 -12.95 -11.83
N PHE A 132 -8.85 -12.71 -13.07
CA PHE A 132 -8.05 -12.95 -14.27
C PHE A 132 -7.84 -11.63 -15.01
N PRO A 133 -6.79 -10.86 -14.68
CA PRO A 133 -6.53 -9.60 -15.35
C PRO A 133 -6.13 -9.86 -16.81
N ASP A 134 -6.70 -9.07 -17.73
CA ASP A 134 -6.22 -9.07 -19.12
C ASP A 134 -4.85 -8.36 -19.17
N LEU A 135 -3.82 -9.13 -19.48
CA LEU A 135 -2.42 -8.67 -19.48
C LEU A 135 -1.97 -8.17 -20.86
N LYS A 136 -2.87 -7.99 -21.81
CA LYS A 136 -2.53 -7.40 -23.11
C LYS A 136 -2.04 -5.97 -22.92
N ALA A 137 -1.01 -5.61 -23.69
CA ALA A 137 -0.35 -4.32 -23.54
C ALA A 137 -1.26 -3.10 -23.81
N ASP A 138 -2.36 -3.31 -24.51
CA ASP A 138 -3.33 -2.32 -24.94
C ASP A 138 -4.64 -2.34 -24.10
N ALA A 139 -4.78 -3.29 -23.21
CA ALA A 139 -5.95 -3.37 -22.34
C ALA A 139 -5.75 -2.52 -21.08
N ALA A 140 -6.79 -1.79 -20.68
CA ALA A 140 -6.84 -1.18 -19.37
C ALA A 140 -6.73 -2.31 -18.31
N TRP A 141 -5.83 -2.14 -17.33
CA TRP A 141 -5.67 -3.11 -16.28
C TRP A 141 -6.95 -3.20 -15.45
N PRO A 142 -7.58 -4.37 -15.35
CA PRO A 142 -8.71 -4.52 -14.45
C PRO A 142 -8.23 -4.29 -13.02
N GLU A 143 -8.95 -3.46 -12.31
CA GLU A 143 -8.70 -3.28 -10.87
C GLU A 143 -9.06 -4.58 -10.13
N PRO A 144 -8.31 -4.94 -9.07
CA PRO A 144 -8.73 -6.03 -8.20
C PRO A 144 -10.11 -5.71 -7.64
N PRO A 145 -10.90 -6.73 -7.25
CA PRO A 145 -12.20 -6.53 -6.63
C PRO A 145 -12.13 -5.47 -5.54
N ALA A 146 -13.20 -4.67 -5.40
CA ALA A 146 -13.24 -3.50 -4.54
C ALA A 146 -12.62 -3.76 -3.17
N ALA A 147 -11.81 -2.84 -2.72
CA ALA A 147 -10.94 -3.02 -1.56
C ALA A 147 -11.68 -3.05 -0.21
N ARG A 148 -12.96 -2.72 -0.15
CA ARG A 148 -13.77 -2.88 1.06
C ARG A 148 -14.94 -3.80 0.76
N PRO A 149 -15.17 -4.82 1.60
CA PRO A 149 -16.53 -5.31 1.75
C PRO A 149 -17.34 -4.09 2.17
N THR A 150 -18.24 -3.66 1.33
CA THR A 150 -19.24 -2.70 1.73
C THR A 150 -20.15 -3.41 2.74
N ASP A 151 -20.62 -2.70 3.75
CA ASP A 151 -21.58 -3.23 4.73
C ASP A 151 -22.93 -3.63 4.09
N ASP A 152 -23.01 -3.56 2.76
CA ASP A 152 -24.14 -3.98 1.92
C ASP A 152 -24.21 -5.50 1.65
N GLY A 153 -23.35 -6.29 2.29
CA GLY A 153 -23.33 -7.74 2.13
C GLY A 153 -22.65 -8.26 0.86
N SER A 154 -22.10 -7.42 0.01
CA SER A 154 -21.27 -7.86 -1.12
C SER A 154 -19.86 -8.26 -0.65
N ASN A 155 -19.80 -9.41 0.00
CA ASN A 155 -18.57 -9.97 0.55
C ASN A 155 -17.64 -10.41 -0.59
N THR A 156 -16.86 -9.50 -1.11
CA THR A 156 -15.87 -9.76 -2.17
C THR A 156 -14.72 -10.63 -1.68
N TRP A 157 -14.43 -10.55 -0.38
CA TRP A 157 -13.32 -11.23 0.27
C TRP A 157 -13.81 -12.21 1.33
N MET A 158 -13.16 -13.38 1.43
CA MET A 158 -13.43 -14.34 2.50
C MET A 158 -12.70 -14.00 3.78
N PHE A 159 -11.50 -13.39 3.65
CA PHE A 159 -10.62 -13.10 4.77
C PHE A 159 -10.00 -11.72 4.66
N GLN A 160 -9.83 -11.10 5.82
CA GLN A 160 -9.10 -9.84 5.97
C GLN A 160 -8.27 -9.88 7.24
N VAL A 161 -6.99 -9.50 7.14
CA VAL A 161 -6.14 -9.19 8.28
C VAL A 161 -6.10 -7.67 8.42
N ILE A 162 -6.31 -7.16 9.62
CA ILE A 162 -6.21 -5.73 9.94
C ILE A 162 -5.12 -5.57 10.98
N PHE A 163 -4.16 -4.68 10.70
CA PHE A 163 -3.15 -4.29 11.65
C PHE A 163 -3.68 -3.12 12.47
N ASP A 164 -3.83 -3.35 13.76
CA ASP A 164 -4.29 -2.35 14.70
C ASP A 164 -3.10 -1.56 15.25
N TYR A 165 -3.11 -0.27 15.00
CA TYR A 165 -2.13 0.68 15.53
C TYR A 165 -2.73 1.50 16.68
N GLY A 166 -3.69 0.95 17.41
CA GLY A 166 -4.44 1.61 18.48
C GLY A 166 -5.70 2.33 18.00
N GLU A 167 -6.14 2.07 16.76
CA GLU A 167 -7.31 2.71 16.15
C GLU A 167 -8.60 1.94 16.37
N HIS A 168 -8.52 0.69 16.86
CA HIS A 168 -9.67 -0.19 17.03
C HIS A 168 -10.05 -0.28 18.50
N ASP A 169 -11.34 -0.38 18.75
CA ASP A 169 -11.84 -0.73 20.08
C ASP A 169 -11.51 -2.21 20.37
N ALA A 170 -11.03 -2.50 21.59
CA ALA A 170 -10.68 -3.85 22.02
C ALA A 170 -11.87 -4.83 22.01
N ASN A 171 -13.10 -4.31 22.16
CA ASN A 171 -14.33 -5.10 22.23
C ASN A 171 -15.08 -5.15 20.89
N ALA A 172 -14.78 -4.22 19.98
CA ALA A 172 -15.38 -4.15 18.65
C ALA A 172 -14.26 -3.88 17.64
N PRO A 173 -13.81 -4.87 16.84
CA PRO A 173 -12.68 -4.72 15.91
C PRO A 173 -13.04 -3.88 14.68
N THR A 174 -13.78 -2.83 14.88
CA THR A 174 -14.06 -1.78 13.89
C THR A 174 -13.13 -0.61 14.12
N PRO A 175 -12.70 0.10 13.06
CA PRO A 175 -11.89 1.29 13.22
C PRO A 175 -12.57 2.27 14.16
N ASN A 176 -11.95 2.51 15.31
CA ASN A 176 -12.42 3.49 16.28
C ASN A 176 -11.54 4.73 16.16
N ASP A 177 -12.10 5.76 15.55
CA ASP A 177 -11.38 6.99 15.36
C ASP A 177 -11.25 7.86 16.62
N THR A 178 -11.61 7.38 17.79
CA THR A 178 -11.52 8.11 19.07
C THR A 178 -10.31 7.73 19.92
N GLY A 179 -9.54 6.69 19.53
CA GLY A 179 -8.37 6.23 20.26
C GLY A 179 -7.28 7.29 20.39
N ILE A 180 -6.71 7.44 21.58
CA ILE A 180 -5.56 8.32 21.84
C ILE A 180 -4.28 7.50 21.73
N TRP A 181 -3.33 7.97 20.92
CA TRP A 181 -2.01 7.38 20.81
C TRP A 181 -1.09 7.93 21.89
N HIS A 182 -0.35 7.05 22.53
CA HIS A 182 0.74 7.49 23.41
C HIS A 182 2.02 7.59 22.56
N PRO A 183 2.69 8.75 22.58
CA PRO A 183 3.96 8.90 21.86
C PRO A 183 4.98 7.93 22.45
N ARG A 184 5.82 7.34 21.58
CA ARG A 184 6.93 6.53 22.04
C ARG A 184 7.85 7.36 22.93
N LYS A 185 8.25 6.80 24.06
CA LYS A 185 9.15 7.46 25.01
C LYS A 185 10.62 7.13 24.75
N ASP A 186 10.87 6.09 24.02
CA ASP A 186 12.21 5.63 23.67
C ASP A 186 12.80 6.53 22.56
N PRO A 187 13.99 7.10 22.75
CA PRO A 187 14.72 7.72 21.66
C PRO A 187 15.18 6.61 20.70
N PHE A 188 15.12 6.91 19.41
CA PHE A 188 15.81 6.11 18.40
C PHE A 188 17.28 6.46 18.37
#